data_3625fd632e9af59932f536b1d7b646cd
#
_entry.id   3625fd632e9af59932f536b1d7b646cd
#
_cell.length_a   1.000
_cell.length_b   1.000
_cell.length_c   1.000
_cell.angle_alpha   90.00
_cell.angle_beta   90.00
_cell.angle_gamma   90.00
#
_symmetry.space_group_name_H-M   'P 1'
#
loop_
_entity.id
_entity.type
_entity.pdbx_description
1 polymer ?
#
loop_
_entity_poly.entity_id
_entity_poly.type
_entity_poly.pdbx_seq_one_letter_code
_entity_poly.pdbx_strand_id
1 'polypeptide(L)'
;MATGSLSLLEAAKYGSTTLGRGVVSTLIQESPILEMLPFTSITGNALKVSVEDTLPTPAFRDVNETYTRSHGTDTERFFGCSILGGEVFIDNYIVRVQADQISAKARQYSKFAKAMSRAFDKYFFDGTGT
;
A
#
# COMPACT_ATOMS: atom_id res chain seq x y z
N MET A 1 -16.10 -10.64 2.72
CA MET A 1 -15.55 -9.78 3.82
C MET A 1 -14.15 -10.28 4.10
N ALA A 2 -13.14 -9.49 3.78
CA ALA A 2 -11.76 -9.81 4.14
C ALA A 2 -11.58 -9.54 5.64
N THR A 3 -11.77 -10.56 6.45
CA THR A 3 -11.49 -10.54 7.88
C THR A 3 -9.99 -10.67 8.10
N GLY A 4 -9.32 -9.58 8.47
CA GLY A 4 -7.98 -9.65 9.02
C GLY A 4 -6.91 -8.73 8.43
N SER A 5 -7.20 -7.93 7.40
CA SER A 5 -6.25 -6.91 6.93
C SER A 5 -6.52 -5.56 7.60
N LEU A 6 -5.46 -4.96 8.12
CA LEU A 6 -5.52 -3.63 8.74
C LEU A 6 -5.80 -2.60 7.64
N SER A 7 -6.87 -1.82 7.78
CA SER A 7 -7.11 -0.72 6.85
C SER A 7 -6.15 0.45 7.14
N LEU A 8 -5.93 1.32 6.13
CA LEU A 8 -5.10 2.51 6.31
C LEU A 8 -5.64 3.40 7.45
N LEU A 9 -6.95 3.45 7.60
CA LEU A 9 -7.62 4.19 8.68
C LEU A 9 -7.30 3.60 10.05
N GLU A 10 -7.24 2.29 10.18
CA GLU A 10 -6.85 1.64 11.44
C GLU A 10 -5.37 1.79 11.72
N ALA A 11 -4.51 1.70 10.69
CA ALA A 11 -3.09 1.97 10.83
C ALA A 11 -2.82 3.42 11.31
N ALA A 12 -3.63 4.39 10.87
CA ALA A 12 -3.54 5.77 11.33
C ALA A 12 -3.80 5.95 12.83
N LYS A 13 -4.61 5.09 13.45
CA LYS A 13 -4.86 5.11 14.89
C LYS A 13 -3.63 4.77 15.72
N TYR A 14 -2.71 3.99 15.16
CA TYR A 14 -1.45 3.62 15.82
C TYR A 14 -0.34 4.65 15.62
N GLY A 15 -0.56 5.65 14.75
CA GLY A 15 0.39 6.76 14.54
C GLY A 15 0.58 7.57 15.82
N SER A 16 1.84 7.76 16.23
CA SER A 16 2.18 8.46 17.48
C SER A 16 2.04 9.99 17.37
N THR A 17 2.05 10.54 16.15
CA THR A 17 2.02 11.99 15.93
C THR A 17 0.68 12.45 15.36
N THR A 18 0.14 13.55 15.92
CA THR A 18 -1.12 14.16 15.45
C THR A 18 -1.03 14.58 13.98
N LEU A 19 0.15 15.03 13.53
CA LEU A 19 0.39 15.42 12.15
C LEU A 19 0.30 14.23 11.20
N GLY A 20 0.92 13.10 11.55
CA GLY A 20 0.85 11.88 10.74
C GLY A 20 -0.57 11.38 10.58
N ARG A 21 -1.35 11.38 11.64
CA ARG A 21 -2.79 11.02 11.59
C ARG A 21 -3.60 11.97 10.69
N GLY A 22 -3.33 13.26 10.76
CA GLY A 22 -3.98 14.27 9.91
C GLY A 22 -3.69 14.05 8.43
N VAL A 23 -2.44 13.76 8.07
CA VAL A 23 -2.05 13.46 6.68
C VAL A 23 -2.75 12.20 6.17
N VAL A 24 -2.73 11.11 6.93
CA VAL A 24 -3.40 9.85 6.55
C VAL A 24 -4.91 10.05 6.40
N SER A 25 -5.54 10.78 7.31
CA SER A 25 -6.98 11.09 7.19
C SER A 25 -7.29 11.89 5.91
N THR A 26 -6.45 12.85 5.55
CA THR A 26 -6.63 13.63 4.30
C THR A 26 -6.44 12.74 3.07
N LEU A 27 -5.46 11.84 3.07
CA LEU A 27 -5.24 10.88 1.98
C LEU A 27 -6.48 10.01 1.73
N ILE A 28 -7.06 9.48 2.78
CA ILE A 28 -8.26 8.62 2.68
C ILE A 28 -9.46 9.40 2.15
N GLN A 29 -9.66 10.64 2.60
CA GLN A 29 -10.78 11.47 2.15
C GLN A 29 -10.71 11.88 0.68
N GLU A 30 -9.52 12.03 0.13
CA GLU A 30 -9.30 12.44 -1.27
C GLU A 30 -9.28 11.26 -2.25
N SER A 31 -9.05 10.01 -1.77
CA SER A 31 -8.98 8.82 -2.61
C SER A 31 -9.85 7.69 -2.07
N PRO A 32 -10.98 7.40 -2.73
CA PRO A 32 -11.83 6.25 -2.38
C PRO A 32 -11.09 4.91 -2.49
N ILE A 33 -10.09 4.82 -3.36
CA ILE A 33 -9.29 3.59 -3.54
C ILE A 33 -8.53 3.24 -2.28
N LEU A 34 -7.93 4.23 -1.62
CA LEU A 34 -7.20 4.03 -0.37
C LEU A 34 -8.09 3.54 0.78
N GLU A 35 -9.38 3.84 0.74
CA GLU A 35 -10.34 3.31 1.71
C GLU A 35 -10.69 1.85 1.43
N MET A 36 -10.77 1.46 0.17
CA MET A 36 -11.20 0.12 -0.25
C MET A 36 -10.07 -0.91 -0.21
N LEU A 37 -8.81 -0.50 -0.42
CA LEU A 37 -7.67 -1.40 -0.48
C LEU A 37 -7.29 -1.93 0.91
N PRO A 38 -7.05 -3.24 1.04
CA PRO A 38 -6.46 -3.79 2.24
C PRO A 38 -4.96 -3.47 2.29
N PHE A 39 -4.49 -2.90 3.39
CA PHE A 39 -3.08 -2.63 3.61
C PHE A 39 -2.49 -3.62 4.61
N THR A 40 -1.30 -4.13 4.31
CA THR A 40 -0.56 -5.02 5.17
C THR A 40 0.84 -4.46 5.42
N SER A 41 1.28 -4.47 6.65
CA SER A 41 2.65 -4.09 6.97
C SER A 41 3.61 -5.24 6.64
N ILE A 42 4.70 -4.92 5.96
CA ILE A 42 5.78 -5.85 5.66
C ILE A 42 7.07 -5.39 6.31
N THR A 43 7.90 -6.36 6.70
CA THR A 43 9.24 -6.10 7.24
C THR A 43 10.25 -6.31 6.11
N GLY A 44 11.04 -5.28 5.80
CA GLY A 44 11.99 -5.30 4.68
C GLY A 44 11.48 -4.52 3.47
N ASN A 45 12.16 -4.69 2.34
CA ASN A 45 11.89 -3.96 1.10
C ASN A 45 11.25 -4.80 -0.01
N ALA A 46 10.92 -6.04 0.27
CA ALA A 46 10.28 -6.95 -0.68
C ALA A 46 9.31 -7.90 0.01
N LEU A 47 8.22 -8.20 -0.67
CA LEU A 47 7.26 -9.22 -0.29
C LEU A 47 7.55 -10.50 -1.09
N LYS A 48 7.80 -11.61 -0.36
CA LYS A 48 7.92 -12.94 -0.95
C LYS A 48 6.57 -13.63 -0.94
N VAL A 49 6.12 -14.08 -2.11
CA VAL A 49 4.87 -14.82 -2.26
C VAL A 49 5.15 -16.12 -2.99
N SER A 50 4.64 -17.24 -2.47
CA SER A 50 4.61 -18.52 -3.16
C SER A 50 3.38 -18.56 -4.06
N VAL A 51 3.60 -18.86 -5.33
CA VAL A 51 2.54 -18.99 -6.34
C VAL A 51 2.55 -20.42 -6.84
N GLU A 52 1.38 -21.07 -6.83
CA GLU A 52 1.22 -22.40 -7.39
C GLU A 52 1.52 -22.36 -8.90
N ASP A 53 2.45 -23.21 -9.36
CA ASP A 53 2.86 -23.29 -10.76
C ASP A 53 2.17 -24.49 -11.44
N THR A 54 2.29 -25.66 -10.86
CA THR A 54 1.65 -26.85 -11.38
C THR A 54 0.88 -27.60 -10.30
N LEU A 55 -0.28 -28.10 -10.65
CA LEU A 55 -1.07 -28.97 -9.77
C LEU A 55 -0.78 -30.44 -10.03
N PRO A 56 -0.87 -31.31 -9.03
CA PRO A 56 -0.79 -32.74 -9.23
C PRO A 56 -1.94 -33.24 -10.13
N THR A 57 -1.67 -34.21 -10.99
CA THR A 57 -2.64 -34.72 -11.95
C THR A 57 -3.43 -35.89 -11.33
N PRO A 58 -4.72 -35.72 -11.04
CA PRO A 58 -5.58 -36.86 -10.64
C PRO A 58 -5.91 -37.73 -11.85
N ALA A 59 -6.04 -39.02 -11.65
CA ALA A 59 -6.43 -39.97 -12.68
C ALA A 59 -7.44 -41.00 -12.15
N PHE A 60 -8.30 -41.48 -13.02
CA PHE A 60 -9.12 -42.65 -12.72
C PHE A 60 -8.29 -43.92 -12.96
N ARG A 61 -8.52 -44.97 -12.19
CA ARG A 61 -7.89 -46.27 -12.37
C ARG A 61 -8.93 -47.39 -12.36
N ASP A 62 -8.63 -48.45 -13.04
CA ASP A 62 -9.39 -49.70 -12.93
C ASP A 62 -8.92 -50.57 -11.75
N VAL A 63 -9.63 -51.66 -11.53
CA VAL A 63 -9.28 -52.62 -10.49
C VAL A 63 -7.92 -53.28 -10.83
N ASN A 64 -7.00 -53.29 -9.86
CA ASN A 64 -5.61 -53.76 -9.95
C ASN A 64 -4.62 -52.85 -10.71
N GLU A 65 -5.02 -51.64 -11.12
CA GLU A 65 -4.09 -50.62 -11.62
C GLU A 65 -3.49 -49.82 -10.50
N THR A 66 -2.32 -49.20 -10.75
CA THR A 66 -1.66 -48.30 -9.83
C THR A 66 -1.76 -46.88 -10.33
N TYR A 67 -1.92 -45.90 -9.39
CA TYR A 67 -1.87 -44.49 -9.75
C TYR A 67 -0.47 -44.05 -10.12
N THR A 68 -0.34 -43.23 -11.16
CA THR A 68 0.88 -42.51 -11.47
C THR A 68 1.10 -41.43 -10.40
N ARG A 69 2.26 -41.44 -9.78
CA ARG A 69 2.60 -40.39 -8.78
C ARG A 69 2.86 -39.08 -9.48
N SER A 70 2.19 -38.06 -9.02
CA SER A 70 2.41 -36.69 -9.46
C SER A 70 2.54 -35.76 -8.23
N HIS A 71 3.26 -34.66 -8.38
CA HIS A 71 3.39 -33.64 -7.36
C HIS A 71 3.16 -32.26 -7.97
N GLY A 72 2.67 -31.34 -7.18
CA GLY A 72 2.57 -29.93 -7.54
C GLY A 72 3.90 -29.24 -7.29
N THR A 73 4.13 -28.15 -7.99
CA THR A 73 5.28 -27.27 -7.81
C THR A 73 4.83 -25.85 -7.54
N ASP A 74 5.53 -25.18 -6.64
CA ASP A 74 5.33 -23.77 -6.30
C ASP A 74 6.52 -22.96 -6.74
N THR A 75 6.27 -21.77 -7.27
CA THR A 75 7.31 -20.82 -7.65
C THR A 75 7.27 -19.63 -6.70
N GLU A 76 8.43 -19.25 -6.18
CA GLU A 76 8.56 -18.06 -5.33
C GLU A 76 8.71 -16.81 -6.17
N ARG A 77 7.84 -15.82 -5.92
CA ARG A 77 7.93 -14.49 -6.53
C ARG A 77 8.25 -13.45 -5.47
N PHE A 78 9.13 -12.53 -5.85
CA PHE A 78 9.52 -11.40 -5.03
C PHE A 78 8.97 -10.12 -5.63
N PHE A 79 8.19 -9.40 -4.83
CA PHE A 79 7.67 -8.09 -5.19
C PHE A 79 8.41 -7.03 -4.39
N GLY A 80 9.20 -6.20 -5.08
CA GLY A 80 9.89 -5.07 -4.46
C GLY A 80 8.91 -3.97 -4.08
N CYS A 81 9.24 -3.26 -2.99
CA CYS A 81 8.44 -2.11 -2.54
C CYS A 81 9.05 -0.83 -3.09
N SER A 82 8.19 0.01 -3.66
CA SER A 82 8.55 1.37 -4.07
C SER A 82 8.14 2.37 -3.00
N ILE A 83 8.92 3.42 -2.83
CA ILE A 83 8.66 4.49 -1.87
C ILE A 83 7.98 5.64 -2.59
N LEU A 84 6.75 5.97 -2.20
CA LEU A 84 6.07 7.16 -2.64
C LEU A 84 6.26 8.26 -1.58
N GLY A 85 6.89 9.35 -1.97
CA GLY A 85 7.18 10.46 -1.05
C GLY A 85 7.60 11.72 -1.77
N GLY A 86 7.91 12.76 -1.01
CA GLY A 86 8.42 14.02 -1.54
C GLY A 86 8.74 14.98 -0.41
N GLU A 87 9.28 16.15 -0.79
CA GLU A 87 9.63 17.22 0.14
C GLU A 87 8.76 18.44 -0.10
N VAL A 88 8.40 19.10 0.99
CA VAL A 88 7.70 20.39 0.97
C VAL A 88 8.63 21.45 1.50
N PHE A 89 9.09 22.34 0.62
CA PHE A 89 9.89 23.48 0.99
C PHE A 89 9.02 24.70 1.27
N ILE A 90 9.27 25.35 2.39
CA ILE A 90 8.62 26.62 2.78
C ILE A 90 9.72 27.55 3.26
N ASP A 91 9.85 28.71 2.63
CA ASP A 91 10.81 29.72 3.04
C ASP A 91 10.50 30.20 4.46
N ASN A 92 11.53 30.19 5.30
CA ASN A 92 11.42 30.66 6.67
C ASN A 92 11.03 32.16 6.77
N TYR A 93 11.36 32.98 5.77
CA TYR A 93 10.94 34.35 5.71
C TYR A 93 9.42 34.48 5.60
N ILE A 94 8.82 33.72 4.70
CA ILE A 94 7.35 33.69 4.52
C ILE A 94 6.67 33.26 5.82
N VAL A 95 7.23 32.26 6.49
CA VAL A 95 6.69 31.77 7.76
C VAL A 95 6.75 32.84 8.86
N ARG A 96 7.80 33.67 8.86
CA ARG A 96 7.97 34.72 9.88
C ARG A 96 7.12 35.95 9.63
N VAL A 97 6.84 36.29 8.37
CA VAL A 97 6.05 37.47 8.00
C VAL A 97 4.56 37.27 8.16
N GLN A 98 4.09 36.02 8.01
CA GLN A 98 2.68 35.73 8.23
C GLN A 98 2.35 35.65 9.72
N ALA A 99 1.28 36.33 10.13
CA ALA A 99 0.81 36.36 11.51
C ALA A 99 0.41 34.97 12.06
N ASP A 100 0.10 34.01 11.17
CA ASP A 100 -0.26 32.64 11.53
C ASP A 100 0.66 31.63 10.84
N GLN A 101 1.80 31.38 11.46
CA GLN A 101 2.85 30.49 10.99
C GLN A 101 2.38 29.03 10.92
N ILE A 102 1.51 28.61 11.82
CA ILE A 102 1.03 27.23 11.92
C ILE A 102 0.09 26.92 10.77
N SER A 103 -0.79 27.86 10.41
CA SER A 103 -1.75 27.66 9.33
C SER A 103 -1.10 27.60 7.95
N ALA A 104 -0.02 28.35 7.71
CA ALA A 104 0.72 28.31 6.44
C ALA A 104 1.36 26.94 6.20
N LYS A 105 2.02 26.39 7.22
CA LYS A 105 2.62 25.06 7.17
C LYS A 105 1.54 23.97 7.01
N ALA A 106 0.46 24.05 7.78
CA ALA A 106 -0.63 23.09 7.71
C ALA A 106 -1.29 23.06 6.31
N ARG A 107 -1.48 24.23 5.67
CA ARG A 107 -1.98 24.32 4.30
C ARG A 107 -1.07 23.65 3.28
N GLN A 108 0.25 23.81 3.40
CA GLN A 108 1.20 23.17 2.50
C GLN A 108 1.22 21.65 2.68
N TYR A 109 1.19 21.16 3.91
CA TYR A 109 1.07 19.71 4.17
C TYR A 109 -0.23 19.13 3.65
N SER A 110 -1.35 19.84 3.79
CA SER A 110 -2.63 19.40 3.22
C SER A 110 -2.58 19.33 1.69
N LYS A 111 -1.99 20.32 1.02
CA LYS A 111 -1.79 20.30 -0.44
C LYS A 111 -0.90 19.13 -0.87
N PHE A 112 0.16 18.87 -0.12
CA PHE A 112 1.06 17.76 -0.39
C PHE A 112 0.36 16.41 -0.22
N ALA A 113 -0.44 16.22 0.83
CA ALA A 113 -1.23 15.01 1.03
C ALA A 113 -2.20 14.77 -0.15
N LYS A 114 -2.88 15.83 -0.62
CA LYS A 114 -3.74 15.73 -1.83
C LYS A 114 -2.96 15.34 -3.08
N ALA A 115 -1.78 15.91 -3.26
CA ALA A 115 -0.92 15.57 -4.40
C ALA A 115 -0.45 14.12 -4.35
N MET A 116 -0.08 13.61 -3.16
CA MET A 116 0.28 12.20 -2.97
C MET A 116 -0.88 11.25 -3.27
N SER A 117 -2.08 11.57 -2.79
CA SER A 117 -3.28 10.77 -3.06
C SER A 117 -3.53 10.65 -4.56
N ARG A 118 -3.53 11.77 -5.28
CA ARG A 118 -3.72 11.80 -6.74
C ARG A 118 -2.62 11.08 -7.51
N ALA A 119 -1.37 11.19 -7.04
CA ALA A 119 -0.25 10.47 -7.64
C ALA A 119 -0.41 8.96 -7.44
N PHE A 120 -0.82 8.53 -6.25
CA PHE A 120 -1.10 7.12 -5.97
C PHE A 120 -2.20 6.58 -6.88
N ASP A 121 -3.33 7.28 -6.98
CA ASP A 121 -4.45 6.89 -7.84
C ASP A 121 -4.02 6.76 -9.30
N LYS A 122 -3.26 7.75 -9.80
CA LYS A 122 -2.73 7.72 -11.16
C LYS A 122 -1.84 6.49 -11.38
N TYR A 123 -0.86 6.26 -10.53
CA TYR A 123 0.05 5.11 -10.68
C TYR A 123 -0.67 3.77 -10.50
N PHE A 124 -1.68 3.71 -9.68
CA PHE A 124 -2.50 2.52 -9.51
C PHE A 124 -3.24 2.13 -10.80
N PHE A 125 -3.81 3.10 -11.51
CA PHE A 125 -4.51 2.85 -12.78
C PHE A 125 -3.58 2.71 -13.97
N ASP A 126 -2.52 3.51 -14.06
CA ASP A 126 -1.60 3.47 -15.19
C ASP A 126 -0.64 2.27 -15.13
N GLY A 127 -0.49 1.64 -13.97
CA GLY A 127 0.38 0.48 -13.80
C GLY A 127 1.88 0.76 -13.95
N THR A 128 2.29 2.02 -13.96
CA THR A 128 3.69 2.47 -14.18
C THR A 128 4.41 2.82 -12.89
N GLY A 129 4.08 2.16 -11.80
CA GLY A 129 4.69 2.38 -10.49
C GLY A 129 6.06 1.72 -10.29
N THR A 130 6.96 1.77 -11.28
CA THR A 130 8.35 1.33 -11.13
C THR A 130 9.26 2.48 -10.87
#